data_a93edc8cf1ce143c91115343076cfcb7
#
_entry.id   a93edc8cf1ce143c91115343076cfcb7
#
_cell.length_a   1.000
_cell.length_b   1.000
_cell.length_c   1.000
_cell.angle_alpha   90.00
_cell.angle_beta   90.00
_cell.angle_gamma   90.00
#
_symmetry.space_group_name_H-M   'P 1'
#
loop_
_entity.id
_entity.type
_entity.pdbx_description
1 polymer ?
#
loop_
_entity_poly.entity_id
_entity_poly.type
_entity_poly.pdbx_seq_one_letter_code
_entity_poly.pdbx_strand_id
1 'polypeptide(L)'
;DGFHYIPKRAGSINEETKYVLQHFGVEPPEYAEDAGAQVKDIAFRRTAGVSGHISLKKAWELMKTENVMTLAVTSASDKLEGLIITGDIAESYMDVYDNHILSRARTQYKNIVETLNGTLLAGNEHAYFLRGKVVVATGSRDVIEECIESDDLVIVGDRDETHICALEENASCMVVTDG
;
A
#
# COMPACT_ATOMS: atom_id res chain seq x y z
N ASP A 1 -43.50 1.12 -14.35
CA ASP A 1 -42.05 1.15 -14.39
C ASP A 1 -41.58 2.47 -15.04
N GLY A 2 -41.01 3.38 -14.27
CA GLY A 2 -40.72 4.75 -14.68
C GLY A 2 -39.42 4.93 -15.52
N PHE A 3 -39.09 3.97 -16.37
CA PHE A 3 -37.93 4.08 -17.25
C PHE A 3 -38.30 4.85 -18.51
N HIS A 4 -37.53 5.89 -18.82
CA HIS A 4 -37.64 6.66 -20.05
C HIS A 4 -36.74 6.01 -21.10
N TYR A 5 -37.33 5.45 -22.16
CA TYR A 5 -36.61 4.84 -23.28
C TYR A 5 -36.51 5.83 -24.43
N ILE A 6 -35.30 6.02 -24.95
CA ILE A 6 -35.04 6.85 -26.14
C ILE A 6 -34.77 5.92 -27.31
N PRO A 7 -35.60 5.96 -28.38
CA PRO A 7 -35.38 5.14 -29.56
C PRO A 7 -34.10 5.59 -30.29
N LYS A 8 -33.29 4.61 -30.69
CA LYS A 8 -32.08 4.85 -31.50
C LYS A 8 -32.06 3.89 -32.68
N ARG A 9 -31.38 4.25 -33.77
CA ARG A 9 -31.15 3.40 -34.95
C ARG A 9 -29.67 3.00 -35.06
N ALA A 10 -29.42 1.80 -35.52
CA ALA A 10 -28.07 1.27 -35.69
C ALA A 10 -27.58 1.36 -37.16
N GLY A 11 -28.41 1.81 -38.06
CA GLY A 11 -28.07 1.89 -39.47
C GLY A 11 -28.78 3.01 -40.23
N SER A 12 -28.54 3.08 -41.54
CA SER A 12 -29.22 4.03 -42.45
C SER A 12 -30.71 3.63 -42.58
N ILE A 13 -31.53 4.67 -42.73
CA ILE A 13 -32.98 4.51 -42.96
C ILE A 13 -33.18 4.29 -44.45
N ASN A 14 -33.91 3.23 -44.83
CA ASN A 14 -34.31 2.94 -46.17
C ASN A 14 -35.46 3.86 -46.65
N GLU A 15 -35.76 3.87 -47.93
CA GLU A 15 -36.78 4.76 -48.53
C GLU A 15 -38.20 4.45 -48.00
N GLU A 16 -38.50 3.19 -47.76
CA GLU A 16 -39.78 2.78 -47.21
C GLU A 16 -39.98 3.30 -45.80
N THR A 17 -38.98 3.17 -44.92
CA THR A 17 -39.01 3.72 -43.55
C THR A 17 -39.10 5.25 -43.58
N LYS A 18 -38.39 5.92 -44.47
CA LYS A 18 -38.49 7.41 -44.66
C LYS A 18 -39.94 7.79 -44.99
N TYR A 19 -40.53 7.10 -45.94
CA TYR A 19 -41.93 7.37 -46.35
C TYR A 19 -42.88 7.25 -45.17
N VAL A 20 -42.78 6.15 -44.42
CA VAL A 20 -43.63 5.91 -43.22
C VAL A 20 -43.45 7.02 -42.18
N LEU A 21 -42.23 7.35 -41.84
CA LEU A 21 -41.95 8.38 -40.86
C LEU A 21 -42.51 9.74 -41.30
N GLN A 22 -42.34 10.08 -42.55
CA GLN A 22 -42.87 11.32 -43.11
C GLN A 22 -44.41 11.33 -43.13
N HIS A 23 -45.02 10.22 -43.51
CA HIS A 23 -46.47 10.08 -43.57
C HIS A 23 -47.13 10.30 -42.20
N PHE A 24 -46.49 9.80 -41.11
CA PHE A 24 -46.99 9.96 -39.72
C PHE A 24 -46.42 11.18 -39.00
N GLY A 25 -45.59 12.00 -39.64
CA GLY A 25 -44.99 13.20 -39.03
C GLY A 25 -44.07 12.87 -37.86
N VAL A 26 -43.42 11.70 -37.90
CA VAL A 26 -42.49 11.25 -36.85
C VAL A 26 -41.07 11.50 -37.30
N GLU A 27 -40.27 12.16 -36.42
CA GLU A 27 -38.84 12.33 -36.71
C GLU A 27 -38.08 11.02 -36.63
N PRO A 28 -37.08 10.82 -37.54
CA PRO A 28 -36.24 9.62 -37.48
C PRO A 28 -35.52 9.49 -36.14
N PRO A 29 -35.45 8.29 -35.54
CA PRO A 29 -34.61 8.07 -34.35
C PRO A 29 -33.16 8.46 -34.63
N GLU A 30 -32.51 9.05 -33.65
CA GLU A 30 -31.10 9.40 -33.74
C GLU A 30 -30.21 8.17 -33.94
N TYR A 31 -29.09 8.38 -34.66
CA TYR A 31 -28.12 7.30 -34.84
C TYR A 31 -27.42 6.95 -33.55
N ALA A 32 -27.28 5.65 -33.26
CA ALA A 32 -26.45 5.17 -32.17
C ALA A 32 -25.01 5.07 -32.64
N GLU A 33 -24.21 6.10 -32.36
CA GLU A 33 -22.81 6.18 -32.82
C GLU A 33 -21.94 5.09 -32.19
N ASP A 34 -22.21 4.75 -30.92
CA ASP A 34 -21.53 3.71 -30.19
C ASP A 34 -22.52 2.93 -29.31
N ALA A 35 -22.60 1.63 -29.50
CA ALA A 35 -23.36 0.68 -28.70
C ALA A 35 -22.44 -0.21 -27.85
N GLY A 36 -21.14 0.09 -27.78
CA GLY A 36 -20.17 -0.63 -26.97
C GLY A 36 -20.40 -0.44 -25.46
N ALA A 37 -19.91 -1.37 -24.67
CA ALA A 37 -19.93 -1.27 -23.22
C ALA A 37 -19.14 -0.03 -22.75
N GLN A 38 -19.77 0.79 -21.94
CA GLN A 38 -19.12 1.98 -21.37
C GLN A 38 -18.60 1.67 -19.97
N VAL A 39 -17.63 2.43 -19.49
CA VAL A 39 -17.06 2.25 -18.14
C VAL A 39 -18.14 2.31 -17.05
N LYS A 40 -19.18 3.11 -17.24
CA LYS A 40 -20.35 3.18 -16.32
C LYS A 40 -21.15 1.87 -16.22
N ASP A 41 -21.07 1.01 -17.27
CA ASP A 41 -21.82 -0.26 -17.34
C ASP A 41 -21.07 -1.41 -16.68
N ILE A 42 -19.82 -1.17 -16.26
CA ILE A 42 -18.96 -2.15 -15.59
C ILE A 42 -19.17 -2.03 -14.08
N ALA A 43 -19.55 -3.14 -13.45
CA ALA A 43 -19.55 -3.21 -11.99
C ALA A 43 -18.11 -3.20 -11.49
N PHE A 44 -17.68 -2.13 -10.84
CA PHE A 44 -16.38 -2.04 -10.21
C PHE A 44 -16.49 -1.91 -8.69
N ARG A 45 -15.54 -2.53 -8.00
CA ARG A 45 -15.47 -2.43 -6.55
C ARG A 45 -14.82 -1.08 -6.18
N ARG A 46 -15.43 -0.35 -5.27
CA ARG A 46 -14.81 0.84 -4.67
C ARG A 46 -14.08 0.41 -3.41
N THR A 47 -12.76 0.49 -3.43
CA THR A 47 -11.88 0.28 -2.28
C THR A 47 -11.36 1.63 -1.82
N ALA A 48 -11.34 1.86 -0.51
CA ALA A 48 -10.69 3.05 0.05
C ALA A 48 -9.18 2.98 -0.19
N GLY A 49 -8.56 4.12 -0.47
CA GLY A 49 -7.11 4.21 -0.54
C GLY A 49 -6.47 4.09 0.85
N VAL A 50 -5.22 3.67 0.87
CA VAL A 50 -4.40 3.61 2.08
C VAL A 50 -3.33 4.71 2.05
N SER A 51 -2.88 5.14 3.24
CA SER A 51 -1.77 6.10 3.32
C SER A 51 -0.46 5.46 2.88
N GLY A 52 0.42 6.23 2.22
CA GLY A 52 1.79 5.81 1.89
C GLY A 52 2.68 5.48 3.11
N HIS A 53 2.22 5.78 4.33
CA HIS A 53 2.90 5.44 5.58
C HIS A 53 2.40 4.12 6.20
N ILE A 54 1.54 3.37 5.52
CA ILE A 54 1.08 2.07 6.01
C ILE A 54 2.23 1.07 6.05
N SER A 55 2.30 0.22 7.09
CA SER A 55 3.26 -0.89 7.09
C SER A 55 2.84 -1.98 6.10
N LEU A 56 3.82 -2.71 5.51
CA LEU A 56 3.52 -3.84 4.61
C LEU A 56 2.70 -4.93 5.30
N LYS A 57 2.94 -5.18 6.60
CA LYS A 57 2.13 -6.10 7.42
C LYS A 57 0.66 -5.68 7.41
N LYS A 58 0.39 -4.40 7.69
CA LYS A 58 -0.97 -3.86 7.73
C LYS A 58 -1.62 -3.86 6.35
N ALA A 59 -0.86 -3.53 5.30
CA ALA A 59 -1.31 -3.61 3.92
C ALA A 59 -1.72 -5.05 3.56
N TRP A 60 -0.91 -6.04 3.93
CA TRP A 60 -1.23 -7.45 3.72
C TRP A 60 -2.48 -7.92 4.47
N GLU A 61 -2.65 -7.53 5.73
CA GLU A 61 -3.85 -7.83 6.52
C GLU A 61 -5.11 -7.25 5.85
N LEU A 62 -5.01 -6.01 5.35
CA LEU A 62 -6.11 -5.34 4.65
C LEU A 62 -6.44 -6.05 3.33
N MET A 63 -5.42 -6.42 2.53
CA MET A 63 -5.62 -7.18 1.29
C MET A 63 -6.37 -8.49 1.54
N LYS A 64 -6.04 -9.20 2.61
CA LYS A 64 -6.74 -10.44 3.00
C LYS A 64 -8.19 -10.17 3.41
N THR A 65 -8.40 -9.17 4.25
CA THR A 65 -9.73 -8.82 4.78
C THR A 65 -10.68 -8.38 3.67
N GLU A 66 -10.18 -7.52 2.77
CA GLU A 66 -10.95 -6.99 1.64
C GLU A 66 -10.98 -7.95 0.43
N ASN A 67 -10.23 -9.05 0.49
CA ASN A 67 -10.06 -10.00 -0.61
C ASN A 67 -9.66 -9.30 -1.93
N VAL A 68 -8.60 -8.49 -1.85
CA VAL A 68 -8.01 -7.77 -3.00
C VAL A 68 -6.52 -8.07 -3.10
N MET A 69 -5.98 -8.00 -4.32
CA MET A 69 -4.55 -8.23 -4.59
C MET A 69 -3.77 -6.93 -4.82
N THR A 70 -4.47 -5.82 -4.77
CA THR A 70 -3.90 -4.48 -5.01
C THR A 70 -4.58 -3.46 -4.11
N LEU A 71 -3.79 -2.60 -3.48
CA LEU A 71 -4.28 -1.44 -2.73
C LEU A 71 -3.82 -0.16 -3.41
N ALA A 72 -4.73 0.80 -3.52
CA ALA A 72 -4.38 2.15 -3.95
C ALA A 72 -3.74 2.91 -2.79
N VAL A 73 -2.61 3.55 -3.04
CA VAL A 73 -1.99 4.49 -2.10
C VAL A 73 -2.46 5.89 -2.45
N THR A 74 -3.03 6.57 -1.47
CA THR A 74 -3.59 7.91 -1.68
C THR A 74 -3.04 8.92 -0.68
N SER A 75 -2.98 10.18 -1.11
CA SER A 75 -2.68 11.31 -0.25
C SER A 75 -3.85 11.61 0.71
N ALA A 76 -3.62 12.52 1.66
CA ALA A 76 -4.67 13.04 2.56
C ALA A 76 -5.83 13.74 1.80
N SER A 77 -5.62 14.16 0.54
CA SER A 77 -6.63 14.72 -0.35
C SER A 77 -7.26 13.70 -1.29
N ASP A 78 -7.13 12.41 -1.00
CA ASP A 78 -7.64 11.27 -1.78
C ASP A 78 -7.12 11.19 -3.23
N LYS A 79 -5.94 11.77 -3.47
CA LYS A 79 -5.27 11.70 -4.78
C LYS A 79 -4.40 10.46 -4.85
N LEU A 80 -4.51 9.68 -5.93
CA LEU A 80 -3.70 8.50 -6.17
C LEU A 80 -2.21 8.86 -6.26
N GLU A 81 -1.39 8.22 -5.42
CA GLU A 81 0.07 8.37 -5.37
C GLU A 81 0.80 7.11 -5.84
N GLY A 82 0.18 5.93 -5.69
CA GLY A 82 0.77 4.67 -6.10
C GLY A 82 -0.15 3.49 -5.88
N LEU A 83 0.41 2.30 -6.06
CA LEU A 83 -0.25 1.02 -5.83
C LEU A 83 0.68 0.12 -5.01
N ILE A 84 0.11 -0.69 -4.14
CA ILE A 84 0.78 -1.82 -3.48
C ILE A 84 0.16 -3.08 -4.04
N ILE A 85 0.99 -3.97 -4.61
CA ILE A 85 0.55 -5.28 -5.09
C ILE A 85 1.14 -6.40 -4.24
N THR A 86 0.56 -7.60 -4.33
CA THR A 86 1.07 -8.80 -3.63
C THR A 86 2.53 -9.11 -3.98
N GLY A 87 2.96 -8.77 -5.20
CA GLY A 87 4.35 -8.91 -5.66
C GLY A 87 5.33 -8.07 -4.85
N ASP A 88 5.01 -6.82 -4.54
CA ASP A 88 5.88 -5.92 -3.76
C ASP A 88 6.09 -6.48 -2.34
N ILE A 89 5.02 -7.07 -1.77
CA ILE A 89 5.11 -7.71 -0.45
C ILE A 89 5.99 -8.96 -0.53
N ALA A 90 5.82 -9.80 -1.55
CA ALA A 90 6.65 -10.99 -1.73
C ALA A 90 8.13 -10.65 -1.95
N GLU A 91 8.42 -9.63 -2.76
CA GLU A 91 9.78 -9.15 -3.01
C GLU A 91 10.43 -8.68 -1.71
N SER A 92 9.72 -7.89 -0.89
CA SER A 92 10.24 -7.42 0.39
C SER A 92 10.56 -8.55 1.37
N TYR A 93 9.89 -9.70 1.28
CA TYR A 93 10.20 -10.89 2.08
C TYR A 93 11.37 -11.70 1.53
N MET A 94 11.65 -11.62 0.22
CA MET A 94 12.80 -12.29 -0.39
C MET A 94 14.12 -11.54 -0.15
N ASP A 95 14.03 -10.22 0.06
CA ASP A 95 15.18 -9.35 0.38
C ASP A 95 15.64 -9.43 1.86
N VAL A 96 15.28 -10.51 2.56
CA VAL A 96 15.56 -10.72 4.00
C VAL A 96 17.06 -10.61 4.37
N TYR A 97 17.96 -10.72 3.39
CA TYR A 97 19.40 -10.58 3.61
C TYR A 97 19.91 -9.13 3.56
N ASP A 98 19.06 -8.18 3.22
CA ASP A 98 19.43 -6.78 3.19
C ASP A 98 19.10 -6.09 4.51
N ASN A 99 20.08 -6.05 5.40
CA ASN A 99 19.96 -5.41 6.71
C ASN A 99 19.82 -3.87 6.66
N HIS A 100 19.95 -3.24 5.49
CA HIS A 100 19.69 -1.81 5.28
C HIS A 100 18.29 -1.51 4.71
N ILE A 101 17.44 -2.50 4.50
CA ILE A 101 16.14 -2.30 3.85
C ILE A 101 15.27 -1.27 4.58
N LEU A 102 15.28 -1.26 5.92
CA LEU A 102 14.47 -0.34 6.72
C LEU A 102 14.92 1.12 6.56
N SER A 103 16.24 1.38 6.53
CA SER A 103 16.77 2.73 6.36
C SER A 103 16.60 3.23 4.93
N ARG A 104 16.78 2.38 3.92
CA ARG A 104 16.50 2.72 2.51
C ARG A 104 15.02 3.03 2.27
N ALA A 105 14.13 2.27 2.88
CA ALA A 105 12.68 2.51 2.82
C ALA A 105 12.23 3.72 3.65
N ARG A 106 13.14 4.36 4.42
CA ARG A 106 12.80 5.43 5.37
C ARG A 106 11.65 5.02 6.28
N THR A 107 11.82 3.87 6.93
CA THR A 107 10.77 3.26 7.73
C THR A 107 10.46 4.10 8.97
N GLN A 108 9.20 4.39 9.20
CA GLN A 108 8.76 5.10 10.40
C GLN A 108 8.83 4.16 11.62
N TYR A 109 9.31 4.63 12.78
CA TYR A 109 9.41 3.79 13.98
C TYR A 109 8.07 3.20 14.41
N LYS A 110 6.98 3.92 14.21
CA LYS A 110 5.62 3.40 14.42
C LYS A 110 5.37 2.08 13.68
N ASN A 111 5.82 1.97 12.43
CA ASN A 111 5.64 0.74 11.64
C ASN A 111 6.45 -0.43 12.21
N ILE A 112 7.63 -0.15 12.77
CA ILE A 112 8.46 -1.15 13.45
C ILE A 112 7.73 -1.64 14.70
N VAL A 113 7.24 -0.73 15.54
CA VAL A 113 6.46 -1.03 16.75
C VAL A 113 5.23 -1.86 16.42
N GLU A 114 4.44 -1.46 15.42
CA GLU A 114 3.24 -2.21 15.00
C GLU A 114 3.59 -3.59 14.45
N THR A 115 4.65 -3.71 13.66
CA THR A 115 5.06 -4.98 13.04
C THR A 115 5.50 -6.00 14.07
N LEU A 116 6.25 -5.54 15.08
CA LEU A 116 6.74 -6.38 16.17
C LEU A 116 5.71 -6.60 17.28
N ASN A 117 4.55 -5.96 17.22
CA ASN A 117 3.56 -5.88 18.32
C ASN A 117 4.21 -5.38 19.63
N GLY A 118 5.16 -4.45 19.49
CA GLY A 118 5.94 -3.92 20.59
C GLY A 118 5.26 -2.74 21.28
N THR A 119 5.95 -2.18 22.27
CA THR A 119 5.56 -0.95 22.97
C THR A 119 6.71 0.02 22.91
N LEU A 120 6.45 1.26 22.51
CA LEU A 120 7.47 2.31 22.53
C LEU A 120 7.68 2.77 23.98
N LEU A 121 8.91 2.59 24.49
CA LEU A 121 9.28 3.00 25.86
C LEU A 121 9.82 4.43 25.89
N ALA A 122 10.55 4.84 24.86
CA ALA A 122 11.13 6.16 24.73
C ALA A 122 11.31 6.57 23.28
N GLY A 123 11.30 7.86 22.98
CA GLY A 123 11.54 8.38 21.65
C GLY A 123 10.28 8.89 20.95
N ASN A 124 10.36 9.10 19.62
CA ASN A 124 9.27 9.61 18.80
C ASN A 124 8.87 8.56 17.75
N GLU A 125 7.69 7.97 17.88
CA GLU A 125 7.17 6.96 16.95
C GLU A 125 6.97 7.47 15.52
N HIS A 126 6.80 8.78 15.35
CA HIS A 126 6.61 9.40 14.04
C HIS A 126 7.92 9.78 13.33
N ALA A 127 9.06 9.61 14.00
CA ALA A 127 10.37 9.77 13.36
C ALA A 127 10.67 8.59 12.43
N TYR A 128 11.68 8.77 11.59
CA TYR A 128 12.05 7.82 10.55
C TYR A 128 13.43 7.25 10.80
N PHE A 129 13.59 5.95 10.57
CA PHE A 129 14.89 5.28 10.49
C PHE A 129 15.50 5.59 9.12
N LEU A 130 16.50 6.45 9.08
CA LEU A 130 17.05 7.02 7.85
C LEU A 130 18.43 6.48 7.48
N ARG A 131 19.18 5.95 8.44
CA ARG A 131 20.55 5.47 8.29
C ARG A 131 20.76 4.24 9.15
N GLY A 132 21.87 3.53 8.88
CA GLY A 132 22.24 2.34 9.62
C GLY A 132 21.60 1.06 9.07
N LYS A 133 21.98 -0.04 9.67
CA LYS A 133 21.51 -1.40 9.39
C LYS A 133 20.76 -1.96 10.59
N VAL A 134 20.08 -3.09 10.39
CA VAL A 134 19.50 -3.85 11.50
C VAL A 134 20.51 -4.88 11.97
N VAL A 135 20.85 -4.85 13.24
CA VAL A 135 21.80 -5.77 13.89
C VAL A 135 21.07 -6.57 14.97
N VAL A 136 21.18 -7.89 14.91
CA VAL A 136 20.70 -8.78 15.98
C VAL A 136 21.87 -9.13 16.89
N ALA A 137 21.89 -8.56 18.09
CA ALA A 137 22.99 -8.64 19.04
C ALA A 137 22.86 -9.86 19.95
N THR A 138 23.24 -11.04 19.45
CA THR A 138 23.14 -12.32 20.20
C THR A 138 24.47 -12.87 20.72
N GLY A 139 25.60 -12.20 20.40
CA GLY A 139 26.94 -12.64 20.77
C GLY A 139 27.40 -12.19 22.19
N SER A 140 28.70 -12.38 22.47
CA SER A 140 29.38 -11.76 23.60
C SER A 140 29.59 -10.25 23.34
N ARG A 141 29.86 -9.46 24.39
CA ARG A 141 30.07 -8.02 24.28
C ARG A 141 31.10 -7.67 23.20
N ASP A 142 32.24 -8.32 23.18
CA ASP A 142 33.33 -8.06 22.24
C ASP A 142 32.88 -8.23 20.78
N VAL A 143 32.07 -9.25 20.49
CA VAL A 143 31.52 -9.51 19.14
C VAL A 143 30.46 -8.48 18.77
N ILE A 144 29.65 -8.05 19.74
CA ILE A 144 28.57 -7.10 19.51
C ILE A 144 29.13 -5.70 19.25
N GLU A 145 30.18 -5.29 20.01
CA GLU A 145 30.86 -4.01 19.86
C GLU A 145 31.49 -3.85 18.46
N GLU A 146 32.03 -4.94 17.88
CA GLU A 146 32.54 -4.93 16.52
C GLU A 146 31.45 -4.89 15.43
N CYS A 147 30.23 -5.27 15.74
CA CYS A 147 29.12 -5.37 14.78
C CYS A 147 28.22 -4.15 14.72
N ILE A 148 28.11 -3.40 15.81
CA ILE A 148 27.24 -2.22 15.91
C ILE A 148 28.00 -0.99 15.40
N GLU A 149 27.34 -0.22 14.57
CA GLU A 149 27.79 1.08 14.12
C GLU A 149 26.81 2.17 14.56
N SER A 150 27.29 3.40 14.60
CA SER A 150 26.43 4.56 14.88
C SER A 150 25.24 4.59 13.90
N ASP A 151 24.08 4.99 14.40
CA ASP A 151 22.82 5.04 13.68
C ASP A 151 22.13 3.66 13.43
N ASP A 152 22.72 2.53 13.84
CA ASP A 152 22.10 1.22 13.66
C ASP A 152 20.80 1.04 14.49
N LEU A 153 19.92 0.16 14.03
CA LEU A 153 18.82 -0.41 14.81
C LEU A 153 19.28 -1.74 15.39
N VAL A 154 19.38 -1.83 16.70
CA VAL A 154 19.92 -3.01 17.38
C VAL A 154 18.80 -3.78 18.09
N ILE A 155 18.68 -5.07 17.80
CA ILE A 155 17.77 -5.99 18.48
C ILE A 155 18.57 -6.75 19.52
N VAL A 156 18.21 -6.59 20.79
CA VAL A 156 18.88 -7.18 21.95
C VAL A 156 17.92 -8.05 22.76
N GLY A 157 18.46 -9.01 23.51
CA GLY A 157 17.74 -9.76 24.53
C GLY A 157 17.72 -9.03 25.87
N ASP A 158 17.63 -9.78 26.95
CA ASP A 158 17.50 -9.32 28.34
C ASP A 158 18.83 -9.00 29.06
N ARG A 159 19.98 -9.09 28.35
CA ARG A 159 21.30 -8.88 28.94
C ARG A 159 21.67 -7.39 29.02
N ASP A 160 21.89 -6.87 30.23
CA ASP A 160 22.27 -5.48 30.48
C ASP A 160 23.52 -5.05 29.72
N GLU A 161 24.52 -5.94 29.59
CA GLU A 161 25.78 -5.66 28.88
C GLU A 161 25.56 -5.31 27.40
N THR A 162 24.58 -5.97 26.76
CA THR A 162 24.25 -5.69 25.35
C THR A 162 23.50 -4.38 25.18
N HIS A 163 22.67 -4.03 26.19
CA HIS A 163 21.99 -2.73 26.22
C HIS A 163 22.98 -1.59 26.34
N ILE A 164 23.93 -1.74 27.27
CA ILE A 164 24.98 -0.73 27.50
C ILE A 164 25.81 -0.54 26.23
N CYS A 165 26.25 -1.64 25.59
CA CYS A 165 27.02 -1.61 24.37
C CYS A 165 26.29 -0.86 23.23
N ALA A 166 25.00 -1.16 23.00
CA ALA A 166 24.20 -0.50 21.99
C ALA A 166 24.09 1.03 22.24
N LEU A 167 24.03 1.45 23.50
CA LEU A 167 23.99 2.86 23.88
C LEU A 167 25.35 3.55 23.70
N GLU A 168 26.45 2.89 24.07
CA GLU A 168 27.82 3.39 23.91
C GLU A 168 28.18 3.61 22.44
N GLU A 169 27.74 2.68 21.56
CA GLU A 169 27.95 2.77 20.10
C GLU A 169 26.98 3.72 19.39
N ASN A 170 26.14 4.44 20.11
CA ASN A 170 25.17 5.40 19.57
C ASN A 170 24.17 4.81 18.58
N ALA A 171 23.65 3.63 18.88
CA ALA A 171 22.55 3.04 18.12
C ALA A 171 21.35 4.00 18.08
N SER A 172 20.73 4.16 16.92
CA SER A 172 19.59 5.07 16.73
C SER A 172 18.29 4.51 17.33
N CYS A 173 18.22 3.19 17.45
CA CYS A 173 17.07 2.48 18.00
C CYS A 173 17.52 1.18 18.65
N MET A 174 16.97 0.88 19.81
CA MET A 174 17.16 -0.40 20.48
C MET A 174 15.81 -1.09 20.66
N VAL A 175 15.71 -2.30 20.16
CA VAL A 175 14.56 -3.18 20.33
C VAL A 175 14.93 -4.24 21.36
N VAL A 176 14.27 -4.23 22.51
CA VAL A 176 14.48 -5.23 23.56
C VAL A 176 13.45 -6.34 23.40
N THR A 177 13.91 -7.58 23.36
CA THR A 177 13.05 -8.77 23.29
C THR A 177 13.17 -9.55 24.60
N ASP A 178 12.05 -10.11 25.07
CA ASP A 178 12.08 -11.07 26.15
C ASP A 178 12.88 -12.30 25.71
N GLY A 179 13.79 -12.76 26.58
CA GLY A 179 14.69 -13.89 26.32
C GLY A 179 13.99 -15.25 26.35
#